data_29e39d42e20ce347c82b83857d7596bd
#
_entry.id   29e39d42e20ce347c82b83857d7596bd
#
_cell.length_a   1.000
_cell.length_b   1.000
_cell.length_c   1.000
_cell.angle_alpha   90.00
_cell.angle_beta   90.00
_cell.angle_gamma   90.00
#
_symmetry.space_group_name_H-M   'P 1'
#
loop_
_entity.id
_entity.type
_entity.pdbx_description
1 polymer ?
#
loop_
_entity_poly.entity_id
_entity_poly.type
_entity_poly.pdbx_seq_one_letter_code
_entity_poly.pdbx_strand_id
1 'polypeptide(L)'
;LEVRSGFFVRSRTSFKKKSVKDVIIDQTPLMRLFKRYAMKVSVGGYGNSKSESAVIVPSGRRGEIKRQFSIYFPFLAPDGKLLHAKRDNRTKRRFLYFPTLYFIITIAVSTVLSVIFKSFGRLILFLTVVACCMIMYYAYLCIFEFRFGKLKMGKNVFAQTIKGFNTCELYCPRENVGQIKLIRNIPDIPRKTCKVVVSVCSESADSIKVRHLNYEEVKKSVAECYGIEV
;
A
#
# COMPACT_ATOMS: atom_id res chain seq x y z
N LEU A 1 -19.37 10.36 15.21
CA LEU A 1 -17.96 10.24 15.59
C LEU A 1 -17.37 11.65 15.64
N GLU A 2 -16.69 11.97 16.71
CA GLU A 2 -16.06 13.26 16.88
C GLU A 2 -14.54 13.06 16.99
N VAL A 3 -13.79 13.80 16.17
CA VAL A 3 -12.33 13.78 16.17
C VAL A 3 -11.83 15.16 16.59
N ARG A 4 -10.99 15.20 17.62
CA ARG A 4 -10.30 16.42 18.04
C ARG A 4 -8.83 16.29 17.67
N SER A 5 -8.33 17.24 16.92
CA SER A 5 -6.94 17.25 16.45
C SER A 5 -6.31 18.63 16.62
N GLY A 6 -4.99 18.66 16.75
CA GLY A 6 -4.17 19.85 16.79
C GLY A 6 -3.56 20.14 18.17
N PHE A 7 -2.31 20.63 18.16
CA PHE A 7 -1.57 21.02 19.35
C PHE A 7 -1.67 22.54 19.56
N PHE A 8 -1.45 23.32 18.51
CA PHE A 8 -1.57 24.79 18.56
C PHE A 8 -2.95 25.28 18.12
N VAL A 9 -3.54 24.66 17.10
CA VAL A 9 -4.90 24.94 16.65
C VAL A 9 -5.75 23.70 16.87
N ARG A 10 -6.70 23.79 17.80
CA ARG A 10 -7.63 22.69 18.08
C ARG A 10 -8.75 22.67 17.07
N SER A 11 -8.78 21.70 16.20
CA SER A 11 -9.90 21.43 15.31
C SER A 11 -10.79 20.33 15.90
N ARG A 12 -12.10 20.50 15.78
CA ARG A 12 -13.12 19.55 16.23
C ARG A 12 -13.98 19.19 15.05
N THR A 13 -13.88 17.96 14.60
CA THR A 13 -14.62 17.48 13.44
C THR A 13 -15.58 16.38 13.87
N SER A 14 -16.85 16.54 13.54
CA SER A 14 -17.88 15.53 13.79
C SER A 14 -18.45 15.05 12.46
N PHE A 15 -18.58 13.73 12.30
CA PHE A 15 -19.17 13.12 11.11
C PHE A 15 -20.05 11.92 11.45
N LYS A 16 -21.03 11.66 10.57
CA LYS A 16 -21.90 10.49 10.69
C LYS A 16 -21.15 9.22 10.30
N LYS A 17 -21.33 8.11 11.03
CA LYS A 17 -20.70 6.82 10.69
C LYS A 17 -21.01 6.34 9.27
N LYS A 18 -22.24 6.63 8.78
CA LYS A 18 -22.68 6.29 7.42
C LYS A 18 -21.95 7.07 6.31
N SER A 19 -21.36 8.24 6.64
CA SER A 19 -20.60 9.04 5.68
C SER A 19 -19.16 8.57 5.49
N VAL A 20 -18.72 7.55 6.25
CA VAL A 20 -17.40 6.96 6.11
C VAL A 20 -17.34 6.13 4.84
N LYS A 21 -16.46 6.52 3.92
CA LYS A 21 -16.27 5.82 2.64
C LYS A 21 -15.23 4.72 2.73
N ASP A 22 -14.14 4.97 3.42
CA ASP A 22 -13.08 3.99 3.66
C ASP A 22 -12.31 4.29 4.95
N VAL A 23 -11.58 3.30 5.40
CA VAL A 23 -10.63 3.40 6.52
C VAL A 23 -9.28 2.91 6.03
N ILE A 24 -8.27 3.75 6.21
CA ILE A 24 -6.90 3.46 5.82
C ILE A 24 -6.05 3.35 7.08
N ILE A 25 -5.34 2.24 7.24
CA ILE A 25 -4.35 2.06 8.29
C ILE A 25 -2.98 2.14 7.64
N ASP A 26 -2.26 3.22 7.94
CA ASP A 26 -0.94 3.51 7.39
C ASP A 26 0.17 3.24 8.40
N GLN A 27 1.31 2.80 7.88
CA GLN A 27 2.54 2.68 8.64
C GLN A 27 3.72 3.22 7.82
N THR A 28 4.26 4.36 8.24
CA THR A 28 5.48 4.92 7.65
C THR A 28 6.71 4.10 8.05
N PRO A 29 7.87 4.25 7.36
CA PRO A 29 9.12 3.57 7.74
C PRO A 29 9.53 3.82 9.19
N LEU A 30 9.42 5.06 9.64
CA LEU A 30 9.74 5.44 11.03
C LEU A 30 8.75 4.79 12.02
N MET A 31 7.45 4.82 11.73
CA MET A 31 6.43 4.13 12.53
C MET A 31 6.66 2.62 12.56
N ARG A 32 7.21 2.03 11.49
CA ARG A 32 7.55 0.61 11.43
C ARG A 32 8.65 0.24 12.41
N LEU A 33 9.67 1.08 12.53
CA LEU A 33 10.74 0.91 13.52
C LEU A 33 10.19 0.84 14.94
N PHE A 34 9.22 1.70 15.27
CA PHE A 34 8.57 1.76 16.59
C PHE A 34 7.30 0.88 16.70
N LYS A 35 6.98 0.06 15.69
CA LYS A 35 5.77 -0.79 15.62
C LYS A 35 4.47 0.00 15.86
N ARG A 36 4.44 1.25 15.38
CA ARG A 36 3.29 2.15 15.43
C ARG A 36 2.53 2.15 14.11
N TYR A 37 1.26 2.52 14.16
CA TYR A 37 0.34 2.61 13.03
C TYR A 37 -0.50 3.87 13.18
N ALA A 38 -0.92 4.47 12.07
CA ALA A 38 -1.89 5.56 12.04
C ALA A 38 -3.18 5.07 11.39
N MET A 39 -4.33 5.53 11.88
CA MET A 39 -5.64 5.22 11.32
C MET A 39 -6.27 6.50 10.79
N LYS A 40 -6.59 6.51 9.52
CA LYS A 40 -7.22 7.60 8.78
C LYS A 40 -8.56 7.14 8.23
N VAL A 41 -9.48 8.06 8.06
CA VAL A 41 -10.81 7.79 7.52
C VAL A 41 -11.12 8.82 6.45
N SER A 42 -11.60 8.36 5.30
CA SER A 42 -12.13 9.23 4.27
C SER A 42 -13.63 9.37 4.47
N VAL A 43 -14.09 10.61 4.57
CA VAL A 43 -15.49 10.95 4.78
C VAL A 43 -15.99 11.75 3.58
N GLY A 44 -17.14 11.37 3.02
CA GLY A 44 -17.72 12.12 1.91
C GLY A 44 -18.16 13.52 2.35
N GLY A 45 -17.76 14.54 1.58
CA GLY A 45 -18.07 15.95 1.87
C GLY A 45 -17.22 16.59 2.97
N TYR A 46 -16.08 15.98 3.33
CA TYR A 46 -15.14 16.54 4.28
C TYR A 46 -13.87 17.04 3.58
N GLY A 47 -13.56 18.32 3.81
CA GLY A 47 -12.35 18.98 3.31
C GLY A 47 -12.58 19.89 2.12
N ASN A 48 -11.85 20.99 2.10
CA ASN A 48 -11.80 21.94 0.96
C ASN A 48 -10.74 21.54 -0.08
N SER A 49 -9.92 20.55 0.22
CA SER A 49 -8.86 20.04 -0.67
C SER A 49 -9.05 18.54 -0.96
N LYS A 50 -8.70 18.13 -2.18
CA LYS A 50 -8.87 16.77 -2.73
C LYS A 50 -8.19 15.64 -1.95
N SER A 51 -7.54 15.90 -0.81
CA SER A 51 -6.72 14.92 -0.08
C SER A 51 -6.95 14.87 1.43
N GLU A 52 -7.96 15.55 1.96
CA GLU A 52 -8.17 15.57 3.40
C GLU A 52 -8.88 14.32 3.89
N SER A 53 -8.12 13.46 4.57
CA SER A 53 -8.64 12.35 5.35
C SER A 53 -8.59 12.71 6.84
N ALA A 54 -9.65 12.42 7.58
CA ALA A 54 -9.67 12.63 9.03
C ALA A 54 -8.75 11.62 9.71
N VAL A 55 -7.73 12.08 10.42
CA VAL A 55 -6.86 11.20 11.21
C VAL A 55 -7.53 10.92 12.54
N ILE A 56 -7.97 9.67 12.77
CA ILE A 56 -8.61 9.26 14.03
C ILE A 56 -7.56 8.91 15.07
N VAL A 57 -6.54 8.15 14.66
CA VAL A 57 -5.43 7.75 15.53
C VAL A 57 -4.13 8.11 14.84
N PRO A 58 -3.44 9.16 15.30
CA PRO A 58 -2.18 9.59 14.67
C PRO A 58 -1.04 8.59 14.90
N SER A 59 -1.03 7.88 16.04
CA SER A 59 -0.03 6.87 16.36
C SER A 59 -0.52 5.95 17.47
N GLY A 60 -0.65 4.65 17.17
CA GLY A 60 -1.06 3.62 18.12
C GLY A 60 -0.36 2.29 17.86
N ARG A 61 -0.35 1.39 18.84
CA ARG A 61 0.10 0.00 18.66
C ARG A 61 -0.94 -0.78 17.85
N ARG A 62 -0.53 -1.83 17.15
CA ARG A 62 -1.43 -2.63 16.30
C ARG A 62 -2.67 -3.18 17.06
N GLY A 63 -2.50 -3.58 18.32
CA GLY A 63 -3.61 -4.05 19.16
C GLY A 63 -4.63 -2.94 19.47
N GLU A 64 -4.16 -1.74 19.78
CA GLU A 64 -4.98 -0.56 20.04
C GLU A 64 -5.78 -0.15 18.79
N ILE A 65 -5.10 -0.08 17.63
CA ILE A 65 -5.73 0.25 16.35
C ILE A 65 -6.81 -0.78 15.99
N LYS A 66 -6.53 -2.08 16.14
CA LYS A 66 -7.52 -3.14 15.88
C LYS A 66 -8.72 -3.03 16.82
N ARG A 67 -8.48 -2.79 18.10
CA ARG A 67 -9.54 -2.60 19.10
C ARG A 67 -10.42 -1.40 18.74
N GLN A 68 -9.81 -0.27 18.42
CA GLN A 68 -10.56 0.93 18.01
C GLN A 68 -11.29 0.71 16.69
N PHE A 69 -10.66 0.07 15.71
CA PHE A 69 -11.33 -0.30 14.46
C PHE A 69 -12.57 -1.16 14.70
N SER A 70 -12.48 -2.19 15.54
CA SER A 70 -13.64 -3.06 15.84
C SER A 70 -14.76 -2.34 16.62
N ILE A 71 -14.43 -1.34 17.42
CA ILE A 71 -15.41 -0.53 18.15
C ILE A 71 -16.11 0.48 17.24
N TYR A 72 -15.34 1.19 16.41
CA TYR A 72 -15.87 2.29 15.60
C TYR A 72 -16.42 1.82 14.26
N PHE A 73 -15.82 0.79 13.64
CA PHE A 73 -16.12 0.34 12.29
C PHE A 73 -16.37 -1.18 12.19
N PRO A 74 -17.23 -1.78 13.04
CA PRO A 74 -17.49 -3.22 12.99
C PRO A 74 -18.11 -3.65 11.65
N PHE A 75 -18.81 -2.74 10.97
CA PHE A 75 -19.44 -2.97 9.67
C PHE A 75 -18.41 -3.08 8.51
N LEU A 76 -17.16 -2.67 8.71
CA LEU A 76 -16.06 -2.78 7.74
C LEU A 76 -15.23 -4.05 7.94
N ALA A 77 -15.65 -4.97 8.81
CA ALA A 77 -14.93 -6.22 9.00
C ALA A 77 -14.77 -6.95 7.65
N PRO A 78 -13.55 -7.37 7.28
CA PRO A 78 -13.29 -7.94 5.96
C PRO A 78 -13.84 -9.36 5.87
N ASP A 79 -14.80 -9.55 4.97
CA ASP A 79 -15.39 -10.84 4.62
C ASP A 79 -14.73 -11.42 3.35
N GLY A 80 -15.02 -12.69 3.05
CA GLY A 80 -14.63 -13.34 1.81
C GLY A 80 -13.26 -14.03 1.83
N LYS A 81 -12.91 -14.62 0.69
CA LYS A 81 -11.70 -15.40 0.51
C LYS A 81 -10.46 -14.51 0.51
N LEU A 82 -9.46 -14.91 1.27
CA LEU A 82 -8.18 -14.20 1.32
C LEU A 82 -7.31 -14.61 0.12
N LEU A 83 -7.08 -13.66 -0.78
CA LEU A 83 -6.20 -13.79 -1.92
C LEU A 83 -4.81 -13.30 -1.55
N HIS A 84 -3.82 -14.16 -1.70
CA HIS A 84 -2.41 -13.85 -1.49
C HIS A 84 -1.67 -13.73 -2.81
N ALA A 85 -0.58 -13.00 -2.82
CA ALA A 85 0.35 -13.05 -3.94
C ALA A 85 0.79 -14.50 -4.20
N LYS A 86 0.82 -14.92 -5.47
CA LYS A 86 1.25 -16.26 -5.86
C LYS A 86 2.69 -16.49 -5.42
N ARG A 87 2.89 -17.37 -4.44
CA ARG A 87 4.19 -17.65 -3.81
C ARG A 87 5.01 -18.64 -4.66
N ASP A 88 5.33 -18.25 -5.88
CA ASP A 88 6.24 -19.00 -6.72
C ASP A 88 7.64 -18.36 -6.70
N ASN A 89 8.71 -19.18 -6.74
CA ASN A 89 10.09 -18.71 -6.80
C ASN A 89 10.37 -17.82 -8.01
N ARG A 90 9.70 -18.05 -9.13
CA ARG A 90 9.77 -17.20 -10.34
C ARG A 90 9.17 -15.82 -10.09
N THR A 91 8.09 -15.74 -9.33
CA THR A 91 7.45 -14.47 -8.95
C THR A 91 8.33 -13.69 -7.97
N LYS A 92 8.95 -14.37 -6.99
CA LYS A 92 9.90 -13.76 -6.05
C LYS A 92 11.10 -13.10 -6.75
N ARG A 93 11.69 -13.77 -7.76
CA ARG A 93 12.81 -13.22 -8.56
C ARG A 93 12.44 -11.91 -9.24
N ARG A 94 11.21 -11.74 -9.68
CA ARG A 94 10.74 -10.53 -10.34
C ARG A 94 10.68 -9.31 -9.39
N PHE A 95 10.30 -9.51 -8.13
CA PHE A 95 10.34 -8.42 -7.15
C PHE A 95 11.76 -7.90 -6.93
N LEU A 96 12.75 -8.77 -7.07
CA LEU A 96 14.17 -8.42 -6.89
C LEU A 96 14.85 -7.92 -8.19
N TYR A 97 14.20 -8.08 -9.35
CA TYR A 97 14.83 -7.75 -10.64
C TYR A 97 15.25 -6.27 -10.71
N PHE A 98 14.34 -5.35 -10.39
CA PHE A 98 14.63 -3.92 -10.43
C PHE A 98 15.70 -3.50 -9.39
N PRO A 99 15.60 -3.88 -8.12
CA PRO A 99 16.66 -3.58 -7.16
C PRO A 99 18.03 -4.10 -7.60
N THR A 100 18.10 -5.32 -8.14
CA THR A 100 19.37 -5.90 -8.63
C THR A 100 19.90 -5.12 -9.83
N LEU A 101 19.05 -4.72 -10.78
CA LEU A 101 19.44 -3.91 -11.92
C LEU A 101 20.00 -2.56 -11.48
N TYR A 102 19.30 -1.86 -10.57
CA TYR A 102 19.78 -0.58 -10.02
C TYR A 102 21.11 -0.74 -9.29
N PHE A 103 21.31 -1.82 -8.55
CA PHE A 103 22.57 -2.09 -7.86
C PHE A 103 23.74 -2.23 -8.84
N ILE A 104 23.55 -2.99 -9.93
CA ILE A 104 24.57 -3.17 -10.97
C ILE A 104 24.90 -1.83 -11.65
N ILE A 105 23.86 -1.05 -12.03
CA ILE A 105 24.05 0.27 -12.66
C ILE A 105 24.81 1.21 -11.72
N THR A 106 24.46 1.26 -10.44
CA THR A 106 25.12 2.14 -9.47
C THR A 106 26.60 1.82 -9.33
N ILE A 107 26.96 0.54 -9.27
CA ILE A 107 28.38 0.13 -9.21
C ILE A 107 29.11 0.52 -10.51
N ALA A 108 28.51 0.24 -11.67
CA ALA A 108 29.13 0.57 -12.96
C ALA A 108 29.38 2.08 -13.10
N VAL A 109 28.38 2.91 -12.80
CA VAL A 109 28.50 4.37 -12.86
C VAL A 109 29.54 4.88 -11.86
N SER A 110 29.53 4.38 -10.63
CA SER A 110 30.50 4.76 -9.61
C SER A 110 31.94 4.43 -10.02
N THR A 111 32.15 3.26 -10.63
CA THR A 111 33.48 2.85 -11.14
C THR A 111 33.98 3.80 -12.24
N VAL A 112 33.11 4.13 -13.21
CA VAL A 112 33.45 5.08 -14.29
C VAL A 112 33.78 6.45 -13.72
N LEU A 113 32.93 6.98 -12.81
CA LEU A 113 33.16 8.28 -12.18
C LEU A 113 34.48 8.33 -11.38
N SER A 114 34.82 7.27 -10.66
CA SER A 114 36.07 7.21 -9.87
C SER A 114 37.32 7.19 -10.73
N VAL A 115 37.24 6.66 -11.96
CA VAL A 115 38.34 6.69 -12.93
C VAL A 115 38.51 8.10 -13.52
N ILE A 116 37.40 8.78 -13.87
CA ILE A 116 37.42 10.11 -14.47
C ILE A 116 37.82 11.18 -13.43
N PHE A 117 37.25 11.12 -12.24
CA PHE A 117 37.42 12.13 -11.19
C PHE A 117 38.23 11.61 -10.00
N LYS A 118 39.52 11.30 -10.23
CA LYS A 118 40.42 10.76 -9.20
C LYS A 118 40.49 11.62 -7.93
N SER A 119 40.45 12.96 -8.07
CA SER A 119 40.52 13.88 -6.93
C SER A 119 39.29 13.80 -5.99
N PHE A 120 38.14 13.34 -6.50
CA PHE A 120 36.90 13.22 -5.74
C PHE A 120 36.57 11.78 -5.28
N GLY A 121 37.55 10.87 -5.36
CA GLY A 121 37.33 9.44 -5.09
C GLY A 121 36.64 9.14 -3.75
N ARG A 122 37.00 9.86 -2.67
CA ARG A 122 36.35 9.69 -1.34
C ARG A 122 34.87 10.10 -1.35
N LEU A 123 34.52 11.20 -2.02
CA LEU A 123 33.14 11.67 -2.15
C LEU A 123 32.29 10.68 -2.95
N ILE A 124 32.83 10.20 -4.08
CA ILE A 124 32.17 9.22 -4.95
C ILE A 124 31.92 7.93 -4.16
N LEU A 125 32.89 7.46 -3.41
CA LEU A 125 32.75 6.26 -2.57
C LEU A 125 31.64 6.45 -1.53
N PHE A 126 31.61 7.58 -0.82
CA PHE A 126 30.58 7.88 0.16
C PHE A 126 29.18 7.87 -0.47
N LEU A 127 29.00 8.58 -1.60
CA LEU A 127 27.73 8.62 -2.33
C LEU A 127 27.29 7.24 -2.81
N THR A 128 28.24 6.41 -3.26
CA THR A 128 27.98 5.03 -3.68
C THR A 128 27.47 4.18 -2.52
N VAL A 129 28.09 4.28 -1.35
CA VAL A 129 27.66 3.55 -0.15
C VAL A 129 26.23 3.97 0.23
N VAL A 130 25.93 5.27 0.24
CA VAL A 130 24.58 5.78 0.54
C VAL A 130 23.57 5.24 -0.48
N ALA A 131 23.89 5.29 -1.78
CA ALA A 131 23.02 4.76 -2.84
C ALA A 131 22.79 3.25 -2.68
N CYS A 132 23.83 2.47 -2.37
CA CYS A 132 23.69 1.03 -2.10
C CYS A 132 22.78 0.74 -0.90
N CYS A 133 22.88 1.50 0.19
CA CYS A 133 22.01 1.38 1.35
C CYS A 133 20.53 1.64 0.98
N MET A 134 20.28 2.67 0.16
CA MET A 134 18.92 2.98 -0.33
C MET A 134 18.36 1.88 -1.23
N ILE A 135 19.19 1.31 -2.12
CA ILE A 135 18.78 0.19 -2.98
C ILE A 135 18.51 -1.08 -2.16
N MET A 136 19.33 -1.38 -1.15
CA MET A 136 19.07 -2.50 -0.24
C MET A 136 17.76 -2.32 0.53
N TYR A 137 17.47 -1.10 1.01
CA TYR A 137 16.20 -0.78 1.65
C TYR A 137 15.02 -0.95 0.68
N TYR A 138 15.17 -0.52 -0.57
CA TYR A 138 14.15 -0.74 -1.61
C TYR A 138 13.93 -2.23 -1.90
N ALA A 139 15.01 -3.04 -1.99
CA ALA A 139 14.91 -4.48 -2.13
C ALA A 139 14.17 -5.13 -0.95
N TYR A 140 14.44 -4.68 0.27
CA TYR A 140 13.71 -5.10 1.46
C TYR A 140 12.21 -4.81 1.34
N LEU A 141 11.83 -3.61 0.88
CA LEU A 141 10.42 -3.25 0.66
C LEU A 141 9.74 -4.15 -0.39
N CYS A 142 10.44 -4.46 -1.49
CA CYS A 142 9.93 -5.36 -2.51
C CYS A 142 9.65 -6.78 -1.96
N ILE A 143 10.57 -7.31 -1.15
CA ILE A 143 10.38 -8.61 -0.48
C ILE A 143 9.23 -8.54 0.52
N PHE A 144 9.11 -7.43 1.23
CA PHE A 144 8.05 -7.21 2.19
C PHE A 144 6.68 -7.13 1.49
N GLU A 145 6.57 -6.41 0.35
CA GLU A 145 5.36 -6.36 -0.48
C GLU A 145 4.93 -7.76 -0.93
N PHE A 146 5.89 -8.60 -1.36
CA PHE A 146 5.62 -9.98 -1.75
C PHE A 146 5.04 -10.83 -0.61
N ARG A 147 5.50 -10.62 0.62
CA ARG A 147 5.01 -11.37 1.80
C ARG A 147 3.68 -10.86 2.33
N PHE A 148 3.44 -9.56 2.25
CA PHE A 148 2.32 -8.90 2.92
C PHE A 148 1.19 -8.46 1.97
N GLY A 149 1.40 -8.45 0.66
CA GLY A 149 0.35 -8.15 -0.32
C GLY A 149 -0.83 -9.11 -0.17
N LYS A 150 -2.00 -8.57 0.20
CA LYS A 150 -3.22 -9.34 0.46
C LYS A 150 -4.42 -8.60 -0.11
N LEU A 151 -5.41 -9.37 -0.56
CA LEU A 151 -6.68 -8.86 -1.02
C LEU A 151 -7.79 -9.77 -0.52
N LYS A 152 -8.84 -9.20 0.04
CA LYS A 152 -10.10 -9.90 0.31
C LYS A 152 -11.22 -9.19 -0.39
N MET A 153 -12.10 -9.93 -1.03
CA MET A 153 -13.30 -9.42 -1.68
C MET A 153 -14.51 -10.16 -1.11
N GLY A 154 -15.50 -9.40 -0.68
CA GLY A 154 -16.74 -9.89 -0.13
C GLY A 154 -17.74 -8.74 -0.03
N LYS A 155 -18.54 -8.68 1.03
CA LYS A 155 -19.37 -7.51 1.34
C LYS A 155 -18.51 -6.27 1.59
N ASN A 156 -17.31 -6.48 2.14
CA ASN A 156 -16.30 -5.46 2.34
C ASN A 156 -15.03 -5.84 1.60
N VAL A 157 -14.35 -4.86 1.04
CA VAL A 157 -13.06 -5.04 0.37
C VAL A 157 -11.95 -4.66 1.32
N PHE A 158 -11.01 -5.57 1.49
CA PHE A 158 -9.77 -5.36 2.22
C PHE A 158 -8.60 -5.51 1.28
N ALA A 159 -7.74 -4.51 1.21
CA ALA A 159 -6.51 -4.56 0.43
C ALA A 159 -5.33 -4.12 1.29
N GLN A 160 -4.28 -4.93 1.31
CA GLN A 160 -3.03 -4.63 2.00
C GLN A 160 -1.89 -4.59 0.99
N THR A 161 -1.15 -3.50 0.97
CA THR A 161 -0.03 -3.29 0.04
C THR A 161 0.99 -2.31 0.61
N ILE A 162 2.07 -2.09 -0.16
CA ILE A 162 3.04 -1.03 0.09
C ILE A 162 2.82 0.08 -0.95
N LYS A 163 2.54 1.30 -0.48
CA LYS A 163 2.41 2.51 -1.31
C LYS A 163 3.66 3.37 -1.10
N GLY A 164 4.60 3.30 -2.05
CA GLY A 164 5.93 3.90 -1.86
C GLY A 164 6.70 3.18 -0.74
N PHE A 165 7.02 3.91 0.31
CA PHE A 165 7.70 3.36 1.49
C PHE A 165 6.75 2.97 2.64
N ASN A 166 5.48 3.34 2.55
CA ASN A 166 4.48 3.12 3.58
C ASN A 166 3.73 1.80 3.36
N THR A 167 3.46 1.07 4.45
CA THR A 167 2.50 -0.01 4.43
C THR A 167 1.10 0.58 4.57
N CYS A 168 0.18 0.15 3.71
CA CYS A 168 -1.18 0.66 3.67
C CYS A 168 -2.17 -0.51 3.70
N GLU A 169 -3.11 -0.48 4.63
CA GLU A 169 -4.24 -1.39 4.73
C GLU A 169 -5.51 -0.58 4.48
N LEU A 170 -6.26 -0.91 3.43
CA LEU A 170 -7.53 -0.30 3.08
C LEU A 170 -8.68 -1.20 3.50
N TYR A 171 -9.68 -0.62 4.13
CA TYR A 171 -10.96 -1.24 4.44
C TYR A 171 -12.06 -0.39 3.83
N CYS A 172 -12.83 -0.95 2.91
CA CYS A 172 -13.85 -0.22 2.16
C CYS A 172 -15.11 -1.07 1.99
N PRO A 173 -16.32 -0.52 2.22
CA PRO A 173 -17.55 -1.19 1.82
C PRO A 173 -17.57 -1.38 0.31
N ARG A 174 -18.13 -2.48 -0.17
CA ARG A 174 -18.23 -2.77 -1.61
C ARG A 174 -18.93 -1.64 -2.38
N GLU A 175 -19.93 -1.02 -1.79
CA GLU A 175 -20.72 0.07 -2.39
C GLU A 175 -19.87 1.32 -2.71
N ASN A 176 -18.77 1.52 -1.96
CA ASN A 176 -17.86 2.65 -2.14
C ASN A 176 -16.67 2.34 -3.05
N VAL A 177 -16.59 1.12 -3.59
CA VAL A 177 -15.57 0.78 -4.58
C VAL A 177 -16.01 1.30 -5.93
N GLY A 178 -15.29 2.29 -6.45
CA GLY A 178 -15.62 2.90 -7.74
C GLY A 178 -15.14 2.08 -8.93
N GLN A 179 -13.96 1.48 -8.83
CA GLN A 179 -13.39 0.70 -9.93
C GLN A 179 -12.44 -0.38 -9.41
N ILE A 180 -12.55 -1.57 -10.00
CA ILE A 180 -11.54 -2.63 -9.87
C ILE A 180 -10.93 -2.85 -11.24
N LYS A 181 -9.63 -2.56 -11.39
CA LYS A 181 -8.91 -2.73 -12.64
C LYS A 181 -7.93 -3.89 -12.54
N LEU A 182 -8.10 -4.88 -13.39
CA LEU A 182 -7.18 -6.00 -13.53
C LEU A 182 -6.19 -5.68 -14.66
N ILE A 183 -4.90 -5.61 -14.32
CA ILE A 183 -3.84 -5.30 -15.27
C ILE A 183 -2.94 -6.52 -15.39
N ARG A 184 -2.76 -7.01 -16.61
CA ARG A 184 -1.81 -8.07 -16.96
C ARG A 184 -0.78 -7.51 -17.92
N ASN A 185 0.46 -7.50 -17.53
CA ASN A 185 1.56 -7.18 -18.43
C ASN A 185 1.96 -8.43 -19.24
N ILE A 186 2.60 -8.27 -20.38
CA ILE A 186 3.08 -9.37 -21.22
C ILE A 186 3.81 -10.47 -20.41
N PRO A 187 4.76 -10.15 -19.49
CA PRO A 187 5.44 -11.17 -18.70
C PRO A 187 4.58 -11.80 -17.59
N ASP A 188 3.37 -11.30 -17.32
CA ASP A 188 2.41 -11.87 -16.36
C ASP A 188 1.51 -12.95 -16.97
N ILE A 189 1.35 -12.94 -18.31
CA ILE A 189 0.47 -13.85 -19.05
C ILE A 189 0.86 -15.32 -18.85
N PRO A 190 2.12 -15.75 -19.10
CA PRO A 190 2.51 -17.15 -18.94
C PRO A 190 2.49 -17.65 -17.51
N ARG A 191 2.50 -16.71 -16.53
CA ARG A 191 2.49 -17.02 -15.08
C ARG A 191 1.10 -17.02 -14.47
N LYS A 192 0.09 -16.64 -15.23
CA LYS A 192 -1.30 -16.45 -14.77
C LYS A 192 -1.37 -15.53 -13.54
N THR A 193 -0.56 -14.44 -13.54
CA THR A 193 -0.56 -13.43 -12.49
C THR A 193 -1.16 -12.12 -13.00
N CYS A 194 -1.72 -11.33 -12.10
CA CYS A 194 -2.24 -10.00 -12.40
C CYS A 194 -1.92 -9.01 -11.29
N LYS A 195 -2.03 -7.73 -11.63
CA LYS A 195 -2.04 -6.60 -10.71
C LYS A 195 -3.48 -6.13 -10.59
N VAL A 196 -3.98 -6.04 -9.37
CA VAL A 196 -5.30 -5.51 -9.07
C VAL A 196 -5.15 -4.08 -8.55
N VAL A 197 -5.89 -3.16 -9.14
CA VAL A 197 -6.01 -1.78 -8.69
C VAL A 197 -7.43 -1.59 -8.20
N VAL A 198 -7.57 -1.32 -6.90
CA VAL A 198 -8.84 -0.99 -6.27
C VAL A 198 -8.88 0.52 -6.09
N SER A 199 -9.82 1.18 -6.73
CA SER A 199 -10.07 2.62 -6.61
C SER A 199 -11.35 2.83 -5.83
N VAL A 200 -11.29 3.66 -4.79
CA VAL A 200 -12.44 4.00 -3.96
C VAL A 200 -13.09 5.27 -4.50
N CYS A 201 -14.41 5.34 -4.44
CA CYS A 201 -15.20 6.55 -4.74
C CYS A 201 -15.03 7.59 -3.61
N SER A 202 -13.78 8.01 -3.37
CA SER A 202 -13.45 9.11 -2.47
C SER A 202 -12.91 10.30 -3.24
N GLU A 203 -13.07 11.49 -2.72
CA GLU A 203 -12.55 12.72 -3.33
C GLU A 203 -11.02 12.72 -3.43
N SER A 204 -10.36 11.95 -2.57
CA SER A 204 -8.90 11.76 -2.59
C SER A 204 -8.39 10.85 -3.71
N ALA A 205 -9.28 10.26 -4.53
CA ALA A 205 -8.93 9.31 -5.59
C ALA A 205 -7.91 8.24 -5.15
N ASP A 206 -7.99 7.80 -3.90
CA ASP A 206 -7.05 6.82 -3.37
C ASP A 206 -7.23 5.47 -4.06
N SER A 207 -6.18 5.04 -4.73
CA SER A 207 -6.11 3.72 -5.36
C SER A 207 -5.06 2.87 -4.69
N ILE A 208 -5.43 1.65 -4.33
CA ILE A 208 -4.49 0.67 -3.81
C ILE A 208 -4.19 -0.37 -4.87
N LYS A 209 -2.90 -0.68 -5.03
CA LYS A 209 -2.37 -1.58 -6.05
C LYS A 209 -1.79 -2.81 -5.37
N VAL A 210 -2.43 -3.96 -5.54
CA VAL A 210 -1.91 -5.26 -5.09
C VAL A 210 -1.35 -6.01 -6.28
N ARG A 211 -0.11 -6.47 -6.20
CA ARG A 211 0.63 -7.07 -7.32
C ARG A 211 0.73 -8.59 -7.18
N HIS A 212 0.87 -9.25 -8.33
CA HIS A 212 1.18 -10.68 -8.45
C HIS A 212 0.17 -11.62 -7.79
N LEU A 213 -1.11 -11.26 -7.83
CA LEU A 213 -2.20 -12.15 -7.48
C LEU A 213 -2.45 -13.19 -8.58
N ASN A 214 -3.03 -14.33 -8.23
CA ASN A 214 -3.46 -15.33 -9.21
C ASN A 214 -4.65 -14.78 -10.01
N TYR A 215 -4.50 -14.69 -11.32
CA TYR A 215 -5.51 -14.09 -12.21
C TYR A 215 -6.85 -14.82 -12.14
N GLU A 216 -6.85 -16.15 -12.21
CA GLU A 216 -8.08 -16.95 -12.21
C GLU A 216 -8.86 -16.82 -10.88
N GLU A 217 -8.13 -16.82 -9.76
CA GLU A 217 -8.75 -16.65 -8.44
C GLU A 217 -9.35 -15.25 -8.27
N VAL A 218 -8.64 -14.22 -8.75
CA VAL A 218 -9.14 -12.83 -8.69
C VAL A 218 -10.34 -12.68 -9.62
N LYS A 219 -10.27 -13.18 -10.87
CA LYS A 219 -11.37 -13.15 -11.82
C LYS A 219 -12.63 -13.79 -11.21
N LYS A 220 -12.49 -14.99 -10.64
CA LYS A 220 -13.59 -15.70 -9.97
C LYS A 220 -14.16 -14.88 -8.80
N SER A 221 -13.30 -14.33 -7.94
CA SER A 221 -13.74 -13.52 -6.79
C SER A 221 -14.43 -12.23 -7.21
N VAL A 222 -14.01 -11.59 -8.30
CA VAL A 222 -14.67 -10.39 -8.84
C VAL A 222 -16.03 -10.76 -9.45
N ALA A 223 -16.11 -11.86 -10.20
CA ALA A 223 -17.37 -12.35 -10.76
C ALA A 223 -18.38 -12.69 -9.65
N GLU A 224 -17.97 -13.42 -8.64
CA GLU A 224 -18.82 -13.75 -7.47
C GLU A 224 -19.29 -12.51 -6.71
N CYS A 225 -18.42 -11.52 -6.54
CA CYS A 225 -18.78 -10.31 -5.79
C CYS A 225 -19.61 -9.32 -6.58
N TYR A 226 -19.32 -9.10 -7.86
CA TYR A 226 -19.92 -8.01 -8.64
C TYR A 226 -20.89 -8.51 -9.71
N GLY A 227 -21.00 -9.82 -9.94
CA GLY A 227 -21.86 -10.40 -10.97
C GLY A 227 -21.45 -10.02 -12.39
N ILE A 228 -20.19 -9.61 -12.60
CA ILE A 228 -19.67 -9.15 -13.90
C ILE A 228 -18.72 -10.24 -14.43
N GLU A 229 -19.01 -10.74 -15.61
CA GLU A 229 -18.03 -11.54 -16.35
C GLU A 229 -16.89 -10.63 -16.84
N VAL A 230 -15.67 -10.87 -16.38
CA VAL A 230 -14.45 -10.13 -16.69
C VAL A 230 -13.59 -10.89 -17.71
#